data_9579d079b238896d585a1a669c5c5103
#
_entry.id   9579d079b238896d585a1a669c5c5103
#
_cell.length_a   1.000
_cell.length_b   1.000
_cell.length_c   1.000
_cell.angle_alpha   90.00
_cell.angle_beta   90.00
_cell.angle_gamma   90.00
#
_symmetry.space_group_name_H-M   'P 1'
#
loop_
_entity.id
_entity.type
_entity.pdbx_description
1 polymer ?
#
loop_
_entity_poly.entity_id
_entity_poly.type
_entity_poly.pdbx_seq_one_letter_code
_entity_poly.pdbx_strand_id
1 'polypeptide(L)'
;MRDLMIELTHRPGELARVASTLARHQVTLRAGCALAIGTRLIARLIPSDIDAARRALDTADVRFEESEVVKVLLESRAGELAMLSRRLTEGGIGLRAIYITATARNLVELAVVPDNAERAKRVLEGSVFDTLKR
;
A
#
# COMPACT_ATOMS: atom_id res chain seq x y z
N MET A 1 -5.69 5.37 5.83
CA MET A 1 -4.56 4.45 5.95
C MET A 1 -3.41 4.96 5.09
N ARG A 2 -2.20 4.84 5.56
CA ARG A 2 -1.02 5.36 4.85
C ARG A 2 0.02 4.28 4.69
N ASP A 3 0.72 4.27 3.58
CA ASP A 3 1.89 3.42 3.41
C ASP A 3 3.16 4.26 3.28
N LEU A 4 4.28 3.60 3.46
CA LEU A 4 5.61 4.18 3.30
C LEU A 4 6.28 3.50 2.12
N MET A 5 6.70 4.28 1.14
CA MET A 5 7.47 3.78 0.02
C MET A 5 8.96 4.04 0.28
N ILE A 6 9.74 2.98 0.21
CA ILE A 6 11.18 3.02 0.47
C ILE A 6 11.89 2.47 -0.75
N GLU A 7 12.82 3.24 -1.31
CA GLU A 7 13.63 2.81 -2.43
C GLU A 7 15.00 2.40 -1.93
N LEU A 8 15.37 1.15 -2.21
CA LEU A 8 16.62 0.56 -1.77
C LEU A 8 17.41 0.06 -2.98
N THR A 9 18.69 -0.22 -2.77
CA THR A 9 19.50 -0.90 -3.78
C THR A 9 19.12 -2.39 -3.79
N HIS A 10 18.99 -2.98 -4.97
CA HIS A 10 18.69 -4.39 -5.12
C HIS A 10 19.92 -5.23 -4.82
N ARG A 11 20.12 -5.54 -3.54
CA ARG A 11 21.18 -6.43 -3.08
C ARG A 11 20.78 -7.08 -1.74
N PRO A 12 21.39 -8.24 -1.39
CA PRO A 12 21.07 -8.91 -0.12
C PRO A 12 21.27 -7.99 1.08
N GLY A 13 20.35 -8.10 2.04
CA GLY A 13 20.44 -7.40 3.32
C GLY A 13 19.77 -6.04 3.38
N GLU A 14 19.39 -5.44 2.25
CA GLU A 14 18.81 -4.10 2.25
C GLU A 14 17.43 -4.09 2.92
N LEU A 15 16.57 -5.03 2.57
CA LEU A 15 15.26 -5.13 3.20
C LEU A 15 15.38 -5.53 4.67
N ALA A 16 16.31 -6.44 4.97
CA ALA A 16 16.58 -6.86 6.35
C ALA A 16 17.00 -5.68 7.23
N ARG A 17 17.79 -4.77 6.71
CA ARG A 17 18.20 -3.56 7.42
C ARG A 17 17.01 -2.69 7.79
N VAL A 18 16.11 -2.46 6.86
CA VAL A 18 14.90 -1.68 7.11
C VAL A 18 13.98 -2.39 8.10
N ALA A 19 13.77 -3.68 7.91
CA ALA A 19 12.93 -4.48 8.80
C ALA A 19 13.46 -4.48 10.23
N SER A 20 14.77 -4.61 10.40
CA SER A 20 15.41 -4.56 11.72
C SER A 20 15.25 -3.19 12.37
N THR A 21 15.38 -2.13 11.59
CA THR A 21 15.17 -0.76 12.07
C THR A 21 13.77 -0.58 12.63
N LEU A 22 12.75 -1.05 11.90
CA LEU A 22 11.38 -0.98 12.37
C LEU A 22 11.15 -1.83 13.61
N ALA A 23 11.72 -3.02 13.64
CA ALA A 23 11.60 -3.94 14.78
C ALA A 23 12.19 -3.35 16.06
N ARG A 24 13.32 -2.66 15.98
CA ARG A 24 13.93 -2.01 17.15
C ARG A 24 13.04 -0.92 17.75
N HIS A 25 12.16 -0.34 16.96
CA HIS A 25 11.20 0.66 17.41
C HIS A 25 9.81 0.05 17.65
N GLN A 26 9.74 -1.28 17.67
CA GLN A 26 8.51 -2.05 17.93
C GLN A 26 7.37 -1.73 16.97
N VAL A 27 7.72 -1.45 15.73
CA VAL A 27 6.75 -1.22 14.67
C VAL A 27 6.39 -2.57 14.05
N THR A 28 5.12 -2.91 14.08
CA THR A 28 4.57 -4.09 13.41
C THR A 28 4.07 -3.70 12.03
N LEU A 29 4.29 -4.55 11.06
CA LEU A 29 3.74 -4.36 9.72
C LEU A 29 2.40 -5.05 9.61
N ARG A 30 1.42 -4.35 9.07
CA ARG A 30 0.10 -4.91 8.76
C ARG A 30 0.07 -5.51 7.37
N ALA A 31 0.76 -4.89 6.44
CA ALA A 31 0.76 -5.31 5.05
C ALA A 31 1.93 -4.65 4.32
N GLY A 32 2.20 -5.10 3.13
CA GLY A 32 3.20 -4.50 2.30
C GLY A 32 3.58 -5.38 1.13
N CYS A 33 4.48 -4.86 0.34
CA CYS A 33 5.07 -5.58 -0.78
C CYS A 33 6.46 -5.04 -1.05
N ALA A 34 7.27 -5.83 -1.73
CA ALA A 34 8.57 -5.38 -2.20
C ALA A 34 8.81 -5.99 -3.59
N LEU A 35 9.41 -5.21 -4.45
CA LEU A 35 9.58 -5.57 -5.85
C LEU A 35 10.91 -5.02 -6.35
N ALA A 36 11.71 -5.88 -6.95
CA ALA A 36 12.95 -5.48 -7.59
C ALA A 36 12.68 -5.04 -9.03
N ILE A 37 13.20 -3.88 -9.39
CA ILE A 37 13.15 -3.35 -10.76
C ILE A 37 14.59 -2.94 -11.12
N GLY A 38 15.25 -3.77 -11.92
CA GLY A 38 16.65 -3.55 -12.25
C GLY A 38 17.53 -3.53 -11.02
N THR A 39 18.22 -2.42 -10.78
CA THR A 39 19.14 -2.25 -9.65
C THR A 39 18.44 -1.72 -8.39
N ARG A 40 17.13 -1.51 -8.44
CA ARG A 40 16.36 -0.94 -7.33
C ARG A 40 15.43 -1.97 -6.72
N LEU A 41 15.25 -1.87 -5.42
CA LEU A 41 14.24 -2.60 -4.68
C LEU A 41 13.26 -1.58 -4.11
N ILE A 42 12.01 -1.67 -4.52
CA ILE A 42 10.96 -0.77 -4.03
C ILE A 42 10.13 -1.53 -3.01
N ALA A 43 10.07 -1.01 -1.80
CA ALA A 43 9.22 -1.57 -0.75
C ALA A 43 8.11 -0.59 -0.41
N ARG A 44 6.90 -1.11 -0.24
CA ARG A 44 5.76 -0.37 0.30
C ARG A 44 5.29 -1.08 1.55
N LEU A 45 5.22 -0.35 2.67
CA LEU A 45 4.94 -0.93 3.97
C LEU A 45 3.80 -0.17 4.64
N ILE A 46 2.83 -0.91 5.16
CA ILE A 46 1.75 -0.34 5.96
C ILE A 46 2.02 -0.72 7.42
N PRO A 47 2.54 0.22 8.22
CA PRO A 47 2.83 -0.06 9.63
C PRO A 47 1.59 0.04 10.51
N SER A 48 1.64 -0.60 11.66
CA SER A 48 0.60 -0.48 12.67
C SER A 48 0.54 0.92 13.29
N ASP A 49 1.69 1.58 13.37
CA ASP A 49 1.83 2.92 13.93
C ASP A 49 2.72 3.73 12.98
N ILE A 50 2.07 4.62 12.22
CA ILE A 50 2.78 5.41 11.22
C ILE A 50 3.78 6.38 11.85
N ASP A 51 3.45 6.95 13.00
CA ASP A 51 4.34 7.91 13.67
C ASP A 51 5.59 7.23 14.19
N ALA A 52 5.45 6.05 14.79
CA ALA A 52 6.59 5.26 15.24
C ALA A 52 7.48 4.84 14.05
N ALA A 53 6.86 4.46 12.94
CA ALA A 53 7.59 4.09 11.72
C ALA A 53 8.38 5.27 11.16
N ARG A 54 7.78 6.46 11.10
CA ARG A 54 8.48 7.67 10.66
C ARG A 54 9.71 7.95 11.52
N ARG A 55 9.54 7.89 12.84
CA ARG A 55 10.65 8.12 13.79
C ARG A 55 11.76 7.10 13.61
N ALA A 56 11.40 5.83 13.43
CA ALA A 56 12.37 4.77 13.23
C ALA A 56 13.20 5.00 11.97
N LEU A 57 12.55 5.30 10.87
CA LEU A 57 13.22 5.51 9.59
C LEU A 57 14.05 6.79 9.59
N ASP A 58 13.54 7.87 10.19
CA ASP A 58 14.28 9.13 10.30
C ASP A 58 15.55 8.93 11.15
N THR A 59 15.44 8.23 12.27
CA THR A 59 16.58 7.95 13.15
C THR A 59 17.66 7.14 12.43
N ALA A 60 17.26 6.23 11.56
CA ALA A 60 18.19 5.41 10.79
C ALA A 60 18.63 6.05 9.47
N ASP A 61 18.20 7.28 9.22
CA ASP A 61 18.51 8.03 8.00
C ASP A 61 18.05 7.27 6.73
N VAL A 62 16.91 6.63 6.81
CA VAL A 62 16.27 5.95 5.69
C VAL A 62 15.21 6.88 5.07
N ARG A 63 15.37 7.21 3.79
CA ARG A 63 14.42 8.04 3.08
C ARG A 63 13.15 7.26 2.76
N PHE A 64 12.02 7.93 2.88
CA PHE A 64 10.73 7.33 2.55
C PHE A 64 9.77 8.40 2.04
N GLU A 65 8.76 7.95 1.31
CA GLU A 65 7.64 8.78 0.90
C GLU A 65 6.36 8.17 1.48
N GLU A 66 5.50 9.02 2.05
CA GLU A 66 4.20 8.59 2.50
C GLU A 66 3.16 8.76 1.41
N SER A 67 2.25 7.80 1.33
CA SER A 67 1.11 7.89 0.43
C SER A 67 -0.16 7.53 1.18
N GLU A 68 -1.24 8.17 0.82
CA GLU A 68 -2.54 7.78 1.33
C GLU A 68 -3.03 6.54 0.57
N VAL A 69 -3.54 5.56 1.31
CA VAL A 69 -4.01 4.30 0.79
C VAL A 69 -5.53 4.26 0.90
N VAL A 70 -6.18 3.93 -0.20
CA VAL A 70 -7.62 3.66 -0.21
C VAL A 70 -7.80 2.15 -0.14
N LYS A 71 -8.48 1.69 0.89
CA LYS A 71 -8.76 0.28 1.09
C LYS A 71 -9.99 -0.10 0.27
N VAL A 72 -9.90 -1.19 -0.48
CA VAL A 72 -10.99 -1.68 -1.32
C VAL A 72 -11.20 -3.17 -1.05
N LEU A 73 -12.45 -3.57 -0.88
CA LEU A 73 -12.80 -4.98 -0.78
C LEU A 73 -13.35 -5.47 -2.11
N LEU A 74 -12.80 -6.58 -2.58
CA LEU A 74 -13.27 -7.27 -3.78
C LEU A 74 -13.76 -8.65 -3.40
N GLU A 75 -14.78 -9.12 -4.11
CA GLU A 75 -15.10 -10.54 -4.06
C GLU A 75 -14.02 -11.31 -4.81
N SER A 76 -13.68 -12.50 -4.31
CA SER A 76 -12.63 -13.33 -4.91
C SER A 76 -13.18 -14.05 -6.15
N ARG A 77 -13.41 -13.30 -7.22
CA ARG A 77 -13.96 -13.78 -8.50
C ARG A 77 -13.20 -13.18 -9.66
N ALA A 78 -13.20 -13.92 -10.76
CA ALA A 78 -12.66 -13.38 -12.02
C ALA A 78 -13.42 -12.13 -12.44
N GLY A 79 -12.70 -11.15 -12.94
CA GLY A 79 -13.29 -9.90 -13.44
C GLY A 79 -13.42 -8.78 -12.41
N GLU A 80 -13.31 -9.06 -11.12
CA GLU A 80 -13.45 -8.04 -10.08
C GLU A 80 -12.38 -6.96 -10.17
N LEU A 81 -11.13 -7.35 -10.37
CA LEU A 81 -10.05 -6.39 -10.54
C LEU A 81 -10.24 -5.56 -11.81
N ALA A 82 -10.72 -6.18 -12.88
CA ALA A 82 -11.00 -5.47 -14.13
C ALA A 82 -12.09 -4.42 -13.94
N MET A 83 -13.13 -4.74 -13.18
CA MET A 83 -14.21 -3.79 -12.86
C MET A 83 -13.71 -2.61 -12.05
N LEU A 84 -12.91 -2.88 -11.02
CA LEU A 84 -12.29 -1.84 -10.19
C LEU A 84 -11.40 -0.93 -11.04
N SER A 85 -10.53 -1.53 -11.85
CA SER A 85 -9.61 -0.79 -12.72
C SER A 85 -10.35 0.09 -13.70
N ARG A 86 -11.42 -0.41 -14.27
CA ARG A 86 -12.28 0.35 -15.19
C ARG A 86 -12.93 1.54 -14.50
N ARG A 87 -13.45 1.31 -13.29
CA ARG A 87 -14.07 2.36 -12.50
C ARG A 87 -13.10 3.50 -12.22
N LEU A 88 -11.90 3.16 -11.83
CA LEU A 88 -10.85 4.15 -11.56
C LEU A 88 -10.43 4.88 -12.84
N THR A 89 -10.30 4.15 -13.94
CA THR A 89 -9.95 4.72 -15.25
C THR A 89 -11.01 5.73 -15.70
N GLU A 90 -12.28 5.39 -15.59
CA GLU A 90 -13.39 6.28 -15.93
C GLU A 90 -13.38 7.56 -15.10
N GLY A 91 -12.94 7.47 -13.86
CA GLY A 91 -12.76 8.63 -12.98
C GLY A 91 -11.47 9.39 -13.21
N GLY A 92 -10.62 8.96 -14.14
CA GLY A 92 -9.34 9.61 -14.42
C GLY A 92 -8.30 9.40 -13.33
N ILE A 93 -8.38 8.28 -12.59
CA ILE A 93 -7.45 7.98 -11.50
C ILE A 93 -6.28 7.14 -12.00
N GLY A 94 -5.07 7.65 -11.83
CA GLY A 94 -3.84 6.87 -12.02
C GLY A 94 -3.49 6.11 -10.76
N LEU A 95 -2.86 4.96 -10.92
CA LEU A 95 -2.43 4.12 -9.81
C LEU A 95 -0.92 4.18 -9.66
N ARG A 96 -0.45 4.45 -8.45
CA ARG A 96 0.97 4.34 -8.09
C ARG A 96 1.29 2.93 -7.64
N ALA A 97 0.36 2.29 -6.95
CA ALA A 97 0.50 0.91 -6.49
C ALA A 97 -0.86 0.31 -6.19
N ILE A 98 -0.92 -1.02 -6.27
CA ILE A 98 -2.06 -1.79 -5.84
C ILE A 98 -1.53 -3.14 -5.37
N TYR A 99 -1.94 -3.57 -4.19
CA TYR A 99 -1.48 -4.84 -3.63
C TYR A 99 -2.48 -5.40 -2.62
N ILE A 100 -2.46 -6.70 -2.46
CA ILE A 100 -3.34 -7.41 -1.53
C ILE A 100 -2.81 -7.22 -0.11
N THR A 101 -3.68 -6.84 0.80
CA THR A 101 -3.36 -6.64 2.22
C THR A 101 -3.94 -7.71 3.11
N ALA A 102 -5.03 -8.35 2.70
CA ALA A 102 -5.66 -9.39 3.46
C ALA A 102 -6.54 -10.24 2.55
N THR A 103 -6.75 -11.49 2.94
CA THR A 103 -7.69 -12.37 2.28
C THR A 103 -8.57 -13.02 3.33
N ALA A 104 -9.84 -13.16 3.02
CA ALA A 104 -10.79 -13.92 3.79
C ALA A 104 -11.59 -14.76 2.80
N ARG A 105 -12.43 -15.64 3.28
CA ARG A 105 -13.05 -16.71 2.50
C ARG A 105 -13.40 -16.38 1.04
N ASN A 106 -14.17 -15.38 0.77
CA ASN A 106 -14.58 -14.99 -0.58
C ASN A 106 -14.24 -13.53 -0.86
N LEU A 107 -13.35 -12.94 -0.06
CA LEU A 107 -13.01 -11.53 -0.14
C LEU A 107 -11.52 -11.33 -0.19
N VAL A 108 -11.13 -10.31 -0.93
CA VAL A 108 -9.75 -9.85 -1.01
C VAL A 108 -9.76 -8.37 -0.66
N GLU A 109 -8.91 -7.97 0.29
CA GLU A 109 -8.70 -6.57 0.60
C GLU A 109 -7.50 -6.06 -0.16
N LEU A 110 -7.68 -4.96 -0.87
CA LEU A 110 -6.61 -4.31 -1.63
C LEU A 110 -6.24 -2.98 -1.01
N ALA A 111 -4.95 -2.70 -1.01
CA ALA A 111 -4.44 -1.35 -0.84
C ALA A 111 -4.32 -0.73 -2.22
N VAL A 112 -5.06 0.33 -2.45
CA VAL A 112 -4.99 1.11 -3.69
C VAL A 112 -4.29 2.41 -3.36
N VAL A 113 -3.16 2.67 -4.02
CA VAL A 113 -2.42 3.92 -3.85
C VAL A 113 -2.62 4.75 -5.12
N PRO A 114 -3.62 5.65 -5.11
CA PRO A 114 -3.91 6.48 -6.28
C PRO A 114 -3.02 7.70 -6.34
N ASP A 115 -2.95 8.33 -7.48
CA ASP A 115 -2.27 9.62 -7.65
C ASP A 115 -3.02 10.76 -6.94
N ASN A 116 -4.32 10.59 -6.72
CA ASN A 116 -5.15 11.55 -5.99
C ASN A 116 -6.18 10.79 -5.15
N ALA A 117 -5.90 10.69 -3.84
CA ALA A 117 -6.72 9.92 -2.92
C ALA A 117 -8.13 10.50 -2.75
N GLU A 118 -8.25 11.81 -2.68
CA GLU A 118 -9.56 12.46 -2.52
C GLU A 118 -10.47 12.17 -3.71
N ARG A 119 -9.92 12.26 -4.90
CA ARG A 119 -10.67 11.96 -6.13
C ARG A 119 -11.04 10.48 -6.21
N ALA A 120 -10.11 9.60 -5.84
CA ALA A 120 -10.36 8.16 -5.82
C ALA A 120 -11.50 7.81 -4.88
N LYS A 121 -11.52 8.39 -3.68
CA LYS A 121 -12.60 8.18 -2.72
C LYS A 121 -13.95 8.61 -3.30
N ARG A 122 -14.01 9.77 -3.96
CA ARG A 122 -15.24 10.25 -4.59
C ARG A 122 -15.72 9.33 -5.72
N VAL A 123 -14.78 8.84 -6.54
CA VAL A 123 -15.08 7.94 -7.66
C VAL A 123 -15.66 6.62 -7.16
N LEU A 124 -15.18 6.12 -6.02
CA LEU A 124 -15.63 4.86 -5.45
C LEU A 124 -16.84 5.01 -4.52
N GLU A 125 -17.17 6.24 -4.13
CA GLU A 125 -18.28 6.51 -3.22
C GLU A 125 -19.59 5.99 -3.80
N GLY A 126 -20.34 5.25 -2.98
CA GLY A 126 -21.61 4.66 -3.39
C GLY A 126 -21.50 3.46 -4.34
N SER A 127 -20.29 3.10 -4.75
CA SER A 127 -20.08 1.92 -5.60
C SER A 127 -19.96 0.66 -4.74
N VAL A 128 -19.89 -0.51 -5.41
CA VAL A 128 -19.68 -1.79 -4.72
C VAL A 128 -18.31 -1.86 -4.06
N PHE A 129 -17.39 -0.97 -4.43
CA PHE A 129 -16.03 -0.92 -3.89
C PHE A 129 -15.88 0.07 -2.72
N ASP A 130 -16.96 0.72 -2.31
CA ASP A 130 -16.92 1.70 -1.23
C ASP A 130 -16.87 0.99 0.12
N THR A 131 -15.69 0.89 0.70
CA THR A 131 -15.46 0.21 1.96
C THR A 131 -15.91 0.99 3.19
N LEU A 132 -16.23 2.28 3.02
CA LEU A 132 -16.71 3.09 4.14
C LEU A 132 -18.11 2.71 4.59
N LYS A 133 -18.83 1.97 3.74
CA LYS A 133 -20.19 1.51 4.02
C LYS A 133 -20.26 0.05 4.47
N ARG A 134 -19.12 -0.59 4.65
CA ARG A 134 -19.04 -2.01 5.01
C ARG A 134 -18.56 -2.24 6.41
#